data_4ff9936ce63ef22058713ecb8fdcdb44
#
_entry.id   4ff9936ce63ef22058713ecb8fdcdb44
#
_cell.length_a   1.000
_cell.length_b   1.000
_cell.length_c   1.000
_cell.angle_alpha   90.00
_cell.angle_beta   90.00
_cell.angle_gamma   90.00
#
_symmetry.space_group_name_H-M   'P 1'
#
loop_
_entity.id
_entity.type
_entity.pdbx_description
1 polymer ?
#
loop_
_entity_poly.entity_id
_entity_poly.type
_entity_poly.pdbx_seq_one_letter_code
_entity_poly.pdbx_strand_id
1 'polypeptide(L)'
;MKKILLLLLALAVPAASLAATDRTQALKQLAAMEDEFCAATRAMGILAAFKHYATPDAVMLSVDPRKFRGADAIDRAIGPDRPGVTVTWKAERSELSEDGSLGYNYGRYEWRFPGPDGQPAVSSGWFLTIWKRQPDGTWRFVLDTGVPDPKQG
;
A
#
# COMPACT_ATOMS: atom_id res chain seq x y z
N MET A 1 -30.21 46.05 27.54
CA MET A 1 -29.98 44.76 26.86
C MET A 1 -28.52 44.71 26.50
N LYS A 2 -27.70 43.95 27.29
CA LYS A 2 -26.26 43.81 27.06
C LYS A 2 -26.04 42.62 26.11
N LYS A 3 -25.53 42.87 24.90
CA LYS A 3 -25.14 41.82 23.95
C LYS A 3 -23.79 41.24 24.41
N ILE A 4 -23.80 39.97 24.83
CA ILE A 4 -22.59 39.20 25.12
C ILE A 4 -22.06 38.71 23.78
N LEU A 5 -20.91 39.22 23.39
CA LEU A 5 -20.17 38.73 22.21
C LEU A 5 -19.31 37.52 22.65
N LEU A 6 -19.75 36.32 22.31
CA LEU A 6 -18.92 35.09 22.50
C LEU A 6 -17.81 35.09 21.46
N LEU A 7 -16.59 35.37 21.90
CA LEU A 7 -15.38 35.18 21.09
C LEU A 7 -15.03 33.69 21.10
N LEU A 8 -15.31 32.98 19.99
CA LEU A 8 -14.83 31.61 19.77
C LEU A 8 -13.33 31.67 19.47
N LEU A 9 -12.52 31.36 20.47
CA LEU A 9 -11.07 31.17 20.31
C LEU A 9 -10.86 29.80 19.66
N ALA A 10 -10.61 29.77 18.35
CA ALA A 10 -10.20 28.56 17.65
C ALA A 10 -8.76 28.21 18.11
N LEU A 11 -8.62 27.22 18.97
CA LEU A 11 -7.33 26.62 19.30
C LEU A 11 -6.82 25.88 18.06
N ALA A 12 -5.91 26.50 17.33
CA ALA A 12 -5.11 25.81 16.31
C ALA A 12 -4.17 24.83 17.04
N VAL A 13 -4.47 23.54 16.98
CA VAL A 13 -3.54 22.50 17.42
C VAL A 13 -2.42 22.45 16.39
N PRO A 14 -1.15 22.75 16.74
CA PRO A 14 -0.06 22.62 15.80
C PRO A 14 0.10 21.15 15.40
N ALA A 15 0.16 20.87 14.09
CA ALA A 15 0.55 19.57 13.60
C ALA A 15 1.99 19.29 14.10
N ALA A 16 2.16 18.31 14.96
CA ALA A 16 3.47 17.95 15.48
C ALA A 16 4.29 17.34 14.33
N SER A 17 5.39 18.00 13.96
CA SER A 17 6.37 17.43 13.04
C SER A 17 7.21 16.39 13.80
N LEU A 18 7.51 15.24 13.16
CA LEU A 18 8.42 14.26 13.71
C LEU A 18 9.84 14.83 13.81
N ALA A 19 10.54 14.55 14.93
CA ALA A 19 11.97 14.80 15.02
C ALA A 19 12.73 14.06 13.91
N ALA A 20 13.86 14.60 13.45
CA ALA A 20 14.63 14.03 12.32
C ALA A 20 15.03 12.56 12.53
N THR A 21 15.39 12.18 13.76
CA THR A 21 15.73 10.79 14.14
C THR A 21 14.50 9.87 14.03
N ASP A 22 13.35 10.33 14.53
CA ASP A 22 12.09 9.57 14.47
C ASP A 22 11.63 9.40 13.02
N ARG A 23 11.82 10.43 12.19
CA ARG A 23 11.51 10.38 10.76
C ARG A 23 12.37 9.35 10.03
N THR A 24 13.68 9.32 10.31
CA THR A 24 14.60 8.33 9.70
C THR A 24 14.20 6.91 10.08
N GLN A 25 13.84 6.68 11.34
CA GLN A 25 13.38 5.37 11.80
C GLN A 25 12.04 4.97 11.16
N ALA A 26 11.08 5.90 11.06
CA ALA A 26 9.80 5.66 10.42
C ALA A 26 9.94 5.32 8.93
N LEU A 27 10.84 5.99 8.20
CA LEU A 27 11.16 5.65 6.81
C LEU A 27 11.74 4.24 6.66
N LYS A 28 12.64 3.82 7.56
CA LYS A 28 13.15 2.45 7.56
C LYS A 28 12.05 1.42 7.81
N GLN A 29 11.16 1.68 8.75
CA GLN A 29 10.00 0.84 9.02
C GLN A 29 9.08 0.74 7.80
N LEU A 30 8.79 1.87 7.16
CA LEU A 30 7.94 1.91 5.97
C LEU A 30 8.54 1.09 4.80
N ALA A 31 9.85 1.21 4.58
CA ALA A 31 10.54 0.40 3.56
C ALA A 31 10.51 -1.10 3.90
N ALA A 32 10.70 -1.45 5.19
CA ALA A 32 10.65 -2.83 5.65
C ALA A 32 9.27 -3.46 5.47
N MET A 33 8.18 -2.68 5.56
CA MET A 33 6.81 -3.17 5.34
C MET A 33 6.62 -3.80 3.96
N GLU A 34 7.28 -3.25 2.91
CA GLU A 34 7.20 -3.86 1.57
C GLU A 34 7.90 -5.22 1.50
N ASP A 35 9.05 -5.34 2.14
CA ASP A 35 9.77 -6.62 2.21
C ASP A 35 8.98 -7.67 3.00
N GLU A 36 8.39 -7.28 4.12
CA GLU A 36 7.54 -8.14 4.94
C GLU A 36 6.26 -8.55 4.19
N PHE A 37 5.60 -7.61 3.54
CA PHE A 37 4.41 -7.86 2.74
C PHE A 37 4.72 -8.80 1.56
N CYS A 38 5.81 -8.54 0.83
CA CYS A 38 6.25 -9.42 -0.24
C CYS A 38 6.56 -10.86 0.27
N ALA A 39 7.23 -10.98 1.40
CA ALA A 39 7.50 -12.28 2.03
C ALA A 39 6.22 -13.01 2.45
N ALA A 40 5.23 -12.29 2.96
CA ALA A 40 3.94 -12.82 3.39
C ALA A 40 3.16 -13.48 2.25
N THR A 41 3.30 -13.02 0.99
CA THR A 41 2.65 -13.66 -0.15
C THR A 41 3.07 -15.12 -0.34
N ARG A 42 4.32 -15.44 -0.01
CA ARG A 42 4.82 -16.82 -0.06
C ARG A 42 4.44 -17.63 1.18
N ALA A 43 4.32 -16.97 2.33
CA ALA A 43 4.05 -17.63 3.61
C ALA A 43 2.57 -17.99 3.80
N MET A 44 1.66 -17.12 3.39
CA MET A 44 0.22 -17.31 3.63
C MET A 44 -0.66 -17.26 2.37
N GLY A 45 -0.08 -17.08 1.19
CA GLY A 45 -0.79 -16.88 -0.07
C GLY A 45 -0.94 -15.40 -0.43
N ILE A 46 -1.12 -15.12 -1.73
CA ILE A 46 -1.16 -13.75 -2.25
C ILE A 46 -2.39 -13.01 -1.72
N LEU A 47 -3.57 -13.60 -1.89
CA LEU A 47 -4.83 -12.98 -1.45
C LEU A 47 -4.85 -12.72 0.06
N ALA A 48 -4.41 -13.69 0.86
CA ALA A 48 -4.37 -13.55 2.32
C ALA A 48 -3.38 -12.47 2.76
N ALA A 49 -2.21 -12.37 2.12
CA ALA A 49 -1.23 -11.32 2.41
C ALA A 49 -1.79 -9.92 2.09
N PHE A 50 -2.40 -9.73 0.91
CA PHE A 50 -3.02 -8.46 0.55
C PHE A 50 -4.10 -8.05 1.56
N LYS A 51 -4.96 -8.97 1.96
CA LYS A 51 -5.97 -8.71 3.01
C LYS A 51 -5.36 -8.39 4.36
N HIS A 52 -4.27 -9.07 4.72
CA HIS A 52 -3.60 -8.84 6.01
C HIS A 52 -3.01 -7.44 6.12
N TYR A 53 -2.39 -6.94 5.06
CA TYR A 53 -1.72 -5.62 5.08
C TYR A 53 -2.63 -4.46 4.71
N ALA A 54 -3.82 -4.68 4.20
CA ALA A 54 -4.79 -3.65 3.83
C ALA A 54 -5.56 -3.09 5.02
N THR A 55 -6.05 -1.85 4.88
CA THR A 55 -7.21 -1.39 5.65
C THR A 55 -8.50 -2.01 5.10
N PRO A 56 -9.59 -2.09 5.90
CA PRO A 56 -10.86 -2.64 5.43
C PRO A 56 -11.47 -1.90 4.22
N ASP A 57 -11.11 -0.63 4.03
CA ASP A 57 -11.55 0.26 2.96
C ASP A 57 -10.47 0.55 1.92
N ALA A 58 -9.40 -0.25 1.89
CA ALA A 58 -8.30 -0.07 0.96
C ALA A 58 -8.75 -0.07 -0.50
N VAL A 59 -8.09 0.76 -1.30
CA VAL A 59 -8.35 0.91 -2.72
C VAL A 59 -7.30 0.16 -3.53
N MET A 60 -7.76 -0.72 -4.41
CA MET A 60 -6.92 -1.38 -5.41
C MET A 60 -7.11 -0.65 -6.74
N LEU A 61 -6.20 0.27 -7.12
CA LEU A 61 -6.30 0.99 -8.39
C LEU A 61 -5.89 0.10 -9.56
N SER A 62 -6.76 -0.02 -10.56
CA SER A 62 -6.51 -0.70 -11.82
C SER A 62 -7.33 -0.02 -12.93
N VAL A 63 -7.25 -0.53 -14.14
CA VAL A 63 -7.92 0.05 -15.31
C VAL A 63 -9.46 -0.06 -15.30
N ASP A 64 -10.03 -0.90 -14.43
CA ASP A 64 -11.50 -1.03 -14.29
C ASP A 64 -11.97 -0.42 -12.95
N PRO A 65 -12.49 0.80 -12.94
CA PRO A 65 -12.89 1.50 -11.71
C PRO A 65 -14.02 0.79 -10.94
N ARG A 66 -14.72 -0.16 -11.55
CA ARG A 66 -15.77 -0.94 -10.88
C ARG A 66 -15.21 -1.98 -9.93
N LYS A 67 -13.92 -2.31 -10.04
CA LYS A 67 -13.24 -3.32 -9.21
C LYS A 67 -12.63 -2.76 -7.92
N PHE A 68 -12.71 -1.45 -7.65
CA PHE A 68 -11.79 -0.79 -6.73
C PHE A 68 -12.38 -0.23 -5.46
N ARG A 69 -13.66 -0.33 -5.25
CA ARG A 69 -14.33 0.22 -4.06
C ARG A 69 -15.14 -0.83 -3.33
N GLY A 70 -15.07 -0.80 -2.01
CA GLY A 70 -15.84 -1.66 -1.12
C GLY A 70 -15.00 -2.78 -0.48
N ALA A 71 -15.58 -3.45 0.50
CA ALA A 71 -14.92 -4.43 1.36
C ALA A 71 -14.28 -5.62 0.60
N ASP A 72 -14.73 -5.89 -0.61
CA ASP A 72 -14.27 -6.99 -1.46
C ASP A 72 -13.37 -6.51 -2.63
N ALA A 73 -12.86 -5.28 -2.57
CA ALA A 73 -11.99 -4.72 -3.60
C ALA A 73 -10.74 -5.59 -3.84
N ILE A 74 -10.14 -6.11 -2.78
CA ILE A 74 -8.96 -6.98 -2.84
C ILE A 74 -9.32 -8.32 -3.47
N ASP A 75 -10.45 -8.93 -3.08
CA ASP A 75 -10.93 -10.18 -3.68
C ASP A 75 -11.12 -10.04 -5.19
N ARG A 76 -11.67 -8.92 -5.64
CA ARG A 76 -11.89 -8.64 -7.06
C ARG A 76 -10.61 -8.33 -7.83
N ALA A 77 -9.65 -7.65 -7.20
CA ALA A 77 -8.41 -7.25 -7.84
C ALA A 77 -7.40 -8.42 -7.94
N ILE A 78 -7.23 -9.16 -6.86
CA ILE A 78 -6.25 -10.24 -6.73
C ILE A 78 -6.85 -11.59 -7.17
N GLY A 79 -8.10 -11.87 -6.75
CA GLY A 79 -8.73 -13.16 -6.95
C GLY A 79 -8.14 -14.27 -6.06
N PRO A 80 -8.66 -15.51 -6.19
CA PRO A 80 -8.14 -16.64 -5.43
C PRO A 80 -6.72 -17.01 -5.87
N ASP A 81 -5.93 -17.51 -4.92
CA ASP A 81 -4.60 -18.04 -5.23
C ASP A 81 -4.67 -19.16 -6.25
N ARG A 82 -3.72 -19.20 -7.16
CA ARG A 82 -3.61 -20.19 -8.22
C ARG A 82 -2.28 -20.92 -8.14
N PRO A 83 -2.25 -22.24 -8.28
CA PRO A 83 -1.01 -23.02 -8.29
C PRO A 83 0.01 -22.46 -9.30
N GLY A 84 1.26 -22.30 -8.86
CA GLY A 84 2.36 -21.82 -9.71
C GLY A 84 2.36 -20.31 -10.01
N VAL A 85 1.37 -19.57 -9.53
CA VAL A 85 1.38 -18.08 -9.62
C VAL A 85 2.14 -17.52 -8.43
N THR A 86 3.11 -16.64 -8.72
CA THR A 86 3.87 -15.93 -7.70
C THR A 86 3.98 -14.45 -8.05
N VAL A 87 4.19 -13.63 -7.04
CA VAL A 87 4.52 -12.22 -7.20
C VAL A 87 5.67 -11.86 -6.28
N THR A 88 6.57 -11.05 -6.79
CA THR A 88 7.65 -10.45 -6.02
C THR A 88 7.77 -8.98 -6.35
N TRP A 89 8.20 -8.18 -5.40
CA TRP A 89 8.49 -6.77 -5.62
C TRP A 89 9.55 -6.27 -4.67
N LYS A 90 10.13 -5.12 -5.00
CA LYS A 90 11.09 -4.42 -4.17
C LYS A 90 10.85 -2.93 -4.26
N ALA A 91 10.75 -2.27 -3.11
CA ALA A 91 10.71 -0.83 -3.06
C ALA A 91 12.05 -0.24 -3.45
N GLU A 92 12.02 0.76 -4.35
CA GLU A 92 13.18 1.56 -4.74
C GLU A 92 13.20 2.88 -3.98
N ARG A 93 12.02 3.37 -3.58
CA ARG A 93 11.90 4.62 -2.84
C ARG A 93 10.74 4.58 -1.85
N SER A 94 10.96 5.22 -0.70
CA SER A 94 9.99 5.44 0.36
C SER A 94 9.96 6.92 0.71
N GLU A 95 8.76 7.45 0.89
CA GLU A 95 8.52 8.83 1.36
C GLU A 95 7.50 8.84 2.48
N LEU A 96 7.59 9.85 3.36
CA LEU A 96 6.76 9.96 4.54
C LEU A 96 6.21 11.40 4.65
N SER A 97 4.95 11.56 5.07
CA SER A 97 4.38 12.85 5.45
C SER A 97 5.15 13.49 6.61
N GLU A 98 5.04 14.80 6.80
CA GLU A 98 5.77 15.50 7.86
C GLU A 98 5.42 14.99 9.26
N ASP A 99 4.16 14.65 9.49
CA ASP A 99 3.65 14.13 10.76
C ASP A 99 3.87 12.61 10.92
N GLY A 100 4.41 11.93 9.90
CA GLY A 100 4.67 10.49 9.92
C GLY A 100 3.43 9.60 9.93
N SER A 101 2.25 10.12 9.63
CA SER A 101 1.01 9.36 9.64
C SER A 101 0.71 8.64 8.32
N LEU A 102 1.28 9.15 7.23
CA LEU A 102 1.10 8.62 5.88
C LEU A 102 2.45 8.49 5.19
N GLY A 103 2.62 7.45 4.37
CA GLY A 103 3.79 7.30 3.53
C GLY A 103 3.46 6.50 2.28
N TYR A 104 4.40 6.47 1.34
CA TYR A 104 4.29 5.63 0.15
C TYR A 104 5.60 4.97 -0.19
N ASN A 105 5.49 3.83 -0.83
CA ASN A 105 6.59 3.11 -1.45
C ASN A 105 6.29 2.91 -2.91
N TYR A 106 7.29 3.04 -3.76
CA TYR A 106 7.19 2.57 -5.14
C TYR A 106 8.45 1.84 -5.55
N GLY A 107 8.32 0.98 -6.56
CA GLY A 107 9.43 0.18 -7.07
C GLY A 107 8.97 -0.78 -8.15
N ARG A 108 9.76 -1.82 -8.35
CA ARG A 108 9.50 -2.81 -9.38
C ARG A 108 8.77 -4.02 -8.82
N TYR A 109 7.83 -4.57 -9.62
CA TYR A 109 7.21 -5.87 -9.35
C TYR A 109 7.40 -6.82 -10.52
N GLU A 110 7.26 -8.11 -10.23
CA GLU A 110 7.23 -9.18 -11.20
C GLU A 110 6.20 -10.23 -10.79
N TRP A 111 5.25 -10.48 -11.67
CA TRP A 111 4.34 -11.63 -11.61
C TRP A 111 4.85 -12.75 -12.49
N ARG A 112 4.78 -13.99 -11.98
CA ARG A 112 5.06 -15.20 -12.73
C ARG A 112 3.81 -16.06 -12.76
N PHE A 113 3.49 -16.58 -13.92
CA PHE A 113 2.34 -17.44 -14.17
C PHE A 113 2.83 -18.74 -14.83
N PRO A 114 2.15 -19.91 -14.62
CA PRO A 114 2.38 -21.09 -15.42
C PRO A 114 2.10 -20.79 -16.89
N GLY A 115 3.09 -21.00 -17.75
CA GLY A 115 2.91 -20.87 -19.20
C GLY A 115 2.56 -22.21 -19.86
N PRO A 116 2.03 -22.19 -21.10
CA PRO A 116 1.55 -23.38 -21.79
C PRO A 116 2.66 -24.41 -22.08
N ASP A 117 3.90 -23.95 -22.27
CA ASP A 117 5.04 -24.81 -22.62
C ASP A 117 5.93 -25.18 -21.42
N GLY A 118 5.39 -25.05 -20.21
CA GLY A 118 6.15 -25.26 -18.97
C GLY A 118 7.14 -24.13 -18.63
N GLN A 119 7.27 -23.13 -19.50
CA GLN A 119 8.03 -21.93 -19.20
C GLN A 119 7.13 -20.88 -18.55
N PRO A 120 7.58 -20.19 -17.47
CA PRO A 120 6.74 -19.17 -16.84
C PRO A 120 6.49 -17.98 -17.76
N ALA A 121 5.24 -17.59 -17.88
CA ALA A 121 4.89 -16.26 -18.41
C ALA A 121 5.19 -15.21 -17.34
N VAL A 122 5.84 -14.12 -17.71
CA VAL A 122 6.25 -13.05 -16.79
C VAL A 122 5.55 -11.75 -17.16
N SER A 123 5.07 -11.04 -16.14
CA SER A 123 4.56 -9.67 -16.27
C SER A 123 5.23 -8.80 -15.22
N SER A 124 5.99 -7.80 -15.65
CA SER A 124 6.66 -6.85 -14.78
C SER A 124 6.10 -5.44 -14.93
N GLY A 125 6.43 -4.58 -13.99
CA GLY A 125 5.96 -3.21 -14.00
C GLY A 125 6.42 -2.44 -12.77
N TRP A 126 5.78 -1.28 -12.59
CA TRP A 126 5.96 -0.43 -11.42
C TRP A 126 4.78 -0.56 -10.49
N PHE A 127 5.04 -0.61 -9.18
CA PHE A 127 3.99 -0.53 -8.16
C PHE A 127 4.08 0.77 -7.39
N LEU A 128 2.98 1.17 -6.80
CA LEU A 128 2.86 2.22 -5.79
C LEU A 128 1.92 1.73 -4.71
N THR A 129 2.40 1.70 -3.47
CA THR A 129 1.59 1.41 -2.29
C THR A 129 1.58 2.61 -1.36
N ILE A 130 0.39 3.10 -0.98
CA ILE A 130 0.23 4.16 0.03
C ILE A 130 -0.13 3.52 1.36
N TRP A 131 0.68 3.80 2.38
CA TRP A 131 0.57 3.27 3.73
C TRP A 131 0.08 4.32 4.70
N LYS A 132 -0.77 3.93 5.61
CA LYS A 132 -1.27 4.76 6.70
C LYS A 132 -0.94 4.11 8.04
N ARG A 133 -0.36 4.90 8.95
CA ARG A 133 -0.10 4.46 10.31
C ARG A 133 -1.42 4.41 11.07
N GLN A 134 -1.71 3.27 11.69
CA GLN A 134 -2.91 3.05 12.46
C GLN A 134 -2.73 3.58 13.90
N PRO A 135 -3.84 3.77 14.66
CA PRO A 135 -3.75 4.22 16.06
C PRO A 135 -2.93 3.31 16.97
N ASP A 136 -2.84 2.02 16.65
CA ASP A 136 -2.03 1.02 17.36
C ASP A 136 -0.53 1.04 16.97
N GLY A 137 -0.15 1.95 16.05
CA GLY A 137 1.21 2.11 15.54
C GLY A 137 1.55 1.20 14.36
N THR A 138 0.71 0.24 13.98
CA THR A 138 0.92 -0.62 12.81
C THR A 138 0.74 0.15 11.51
N TRP A 139 1.34 -0.34 10.42
CA TRP A 139 1.15 0.18 9.09
C TRP A 139 0.18 -0.71 8.31
N ARG A 140 -0.79 -0.08 7.64
CA ARG A 140 -1.71 -0.74 6.71
C ARG A 140 -1.78 0.06 5.43
N PHE A 141 -1.80 -0.60 4.27
CA PHE A 141 -1.99 0.14 3.04
C PHE A 141 -3.46 0.56 2.87
N VAL A 142 -3.63 1.76 2.33
CA VAL A 142 -4.93 2.35 2.01
C VAL A 142 -5.17 2.41 0.50
N LEU A 143 -4.10 2.31 -0.30
CA LEU A 143 -4.15 2.23 -1.75
C LEU A 143 -2.97 1.42 -2.25
N ASP A 144 -3.24 0.54 -3.22
CA ASP A 144 -2.23 -0.19 -3.96
C ASP A 144 -2.53 -0.18 -5.45
N THR A 145 -1.49 -0.12 -6.27
CA THR A 145 -1.60 -0.18 -7.73
C THR A 145 -0.34 -0.73 -8.37
N GLY A 146 -0.52 -1.38 -9.50
CA GLY A 146 0.56 -1.80 -10.40
C GLY A 146 0.32 -1.29 -11.81
N VAL A 147 1.35 -0.73 -12.43
CA VAL A 147 1.35 -0.30 -13.83
C VAL A 147 2.29 -1.24 -14.59
N PRO A 148 1.77 -2.11 -15.47
CA PRO A 148 2.61 -3.04 -16.21
C PRO A 148 3.51 -2.30 -17.20
N ASP A 149 4.69 -2.87 -17.45
CA ASP A 149 5.57 -2.39 -18.50
C ASP A 149 4.86 -2.49 -19.87
N PRO A 150 5.15 -1.57 -20.80
CA PRO A 150 4.68 -1.70 -22.16
C PRO A 150 5.08 -3.07 -22.75
N LYS A 151 4.14 -3.73 -23.44
CA LYS A 151 4.47 -4.95 -24.17
C LYS A 151 5.56 -4.61 -25.20
N GLN A 152 6.65 -5.33 -25.15
CA GLN A 152 7.61 -5.29 -26.25
C GLN A 152 6.94 -5.93 -27.46
N GLY A 153 6.77 -5.13 -28.52
CA GLY A 153 6.20 -5.57 -29.79
C GLY A 153 7.11 -6.49 -30.57
#